data_7a23f0ced1097a667236fb840229b7d5
#
_entry.id   7a23f0ced1097a667236fb840229b7d5
#
_cell.length_a   1.000
_cell.length_b   1.000
_cell.length_c   1.000
_cell.angle_alpha   90.00
_cell.angle_beta   90.00
_cell.angle_gamma   90.00
#
_symmetry.space_group_name_H-M   'P 1'
#
loop_
_entity.id
_entity.type
_entity.pdbx_description
1 polymer ?
#
loop_
_entity_poly.entity_id
_entity_poly.type
_entity_poly.pdbx_seq_one_letter_code
_entity_poly.pdbx_strand_id
1 'polypeptide(L)'
;MPLFSLADMILGMAGIPASTLGHSWQEDMINEGDFEATALFADVIWAATDRLNLTFGLRYTQDKKSFQWLNDRRVAPGLDAVLNDPTINFVLSDNMGPGLGYLYADYVFDLSGLAGVPCENGVTVQEGVTCKLSDSWEDLSPRFVADYHLTDSAMVFFSYAKGYKAGGFNSVEVASRFDNEDVQNFEIGLKSDLGAKARLNISAFQYDYDGKQSIRLVVPAGSSVPQYLIETSDDTAWGLDMQLDLQPLEGLNLFANAQYIDATYNRKMTDDGDLAGQPTGEPLWSAAAGASYRHNMGDMGSLDMQVIHAYRGEGRCNTTSTGQGSCLKTPWFDPSEAQNRTDARLYWRTANARYQLGVYVNNLFDNQYVTGVNNITATTLGTPFVGLTEPRMWGLDLTYTY
;
A
#
# COMPACT_ATOMS: atom_id res chain seq x y z
N MET A 1 -5.52 23.51 -15.13
CA MET A 1 -4.72 23.82 -16.33
C MET A 1 -5.58 24.17 -17.57
N PRO A 2 -6.62 23.42 -17.98
CA PRO A 2 -7.44 23.78 -19.13
C PRO A 2 -8.05 25.18 -19.06
N LEU A 3 -8.47 25.62 -17.88
CA LEU A 3 -9.10 26.93 -17.67
C LEU A 3 -8.12 28.10 -17.87
N PHE A 4 -6.87 27.98 -17.41
CA PHE A 4 -5.85 29.00 -17.64
C PHE A 4 -5.48 29.11 -19.13
N SER A 5 -5.39 27.98 -19.83
CA SER A 5 -5.17 27.98 -21.28
C SER A 5 -6.37 28.61 -22.04
N LEU A 6 -7.59 28.37 -21.56
CA LEU A 6 -8.79 29.00 -22.10
C LEU A 6 -8.78 30.52 -21.84
N ALA A 7 -8.42 30.95 -20.64
CA ALA A 7 -8.28 32.36 -20.32
C ALA A 7 -7.26 33.05 -21.22
N ASP A 8 -6.08 32.46 -21.40
CA ASP A 8 -5.04 32.98 -22.31
C ASP A 8 -5.49 33.05 -23.77
N MET A 9 -6.26 32.06 -24.23
CA MET A 9 -6.85 32.08 -25.56
C MET A 9 -7.86 33.24 -25.72
N ILE A 10 -8.71 33.48 -24.72
CA ILE A 10 -9.67 34.60 -24.69
C ILE A 10 -8.94 35.94 -24.73
N LEU A 11 -7.91 36.12 -23.89
CA LEU A 11 -7.10 37.32 -23.86
C LEU A 11 -6.39 37.57 -25.21
N GLY A 12 -5.86 36.50 -25.81
CA GLY A 12 -5.24 36.57 -27.15
C GLY A 12 -6.24 36.98 -28.23
N MET A 13 -7.46 36.44 -28.22
CA MET A 13 -8.51 36.87 -29.16
C MET A 13 -8.95 38.31 -28.94
N ALA A 14 -8.91 38.80 -27.71
CA ALA A 14 -9.17 40.22 -27.39
C ALA A 14 -7.97 41.16 -27.68
N GLY A 15 -6.85 40.62 -28.13
CA GLY A 15 -5.62 41.40 -28.41
C GLY A 15 -4.93 41.92 -27.15
N ILE A 16 -5.16 41.32 -26.00
CA ILE A 16 -4.54 41.69 -24.72
C ILE A 16 -3.26 40.88 -24.52
N PRO A 17 -2.09 41.52 -24.45
CA PRO A 17 -0.80 40.83 -24.30
C PRO A 17 -0.51 40.47 -22.84
N ALA A 18 -1.41 39.69 -22.22
CA ALA A 18 -1.27 39.20 -20.88
C ALA A 18 -1.48 37.67 -20.87
N SER A 19 -0.92 36.98 -19.91
CA SER A 19 -1.07 35.54 -19.72
C SER A 19 -1.43 35.24 -18.28
N THR A 20 -2.28 34.26 -18.08
CA THR A 20 -2.59 33.66 -16.78
C THR A 20 -1.67 32.48 -16.45
N LEU A 21 -0.81 32.05 -17.39
CA LEU A 21 0.16 30.99 -17.23
C LEU A 21 1.54 31.51 -16.82
N GLY A 22 2.37 30.63 -16.25
CA GLY A 22 3.76 30.93 -15.92
C GLY A 22 3.98 31.74 -14.64
N HIS A 23 2.93 32.00 -13.86
CA HIS A 23 3.03 32.67 -12.57
C HIS A 23 3.42 31.71 -11.45
N SER A 24 4.12 32.22 -10.43
CA SER A 24 4.37 31.47 -9.20
C SER A 24 3.05 31.24 -8.45
N TRP A 25 2.94 30.05 -7.87
CA TRP A 25 1.75 29.60 -7.15
C TRP A 25 2.18 28.84 -5.90
N GLN A 26 1.61 29.15 -4.76
CA GLN A 26 1.82 28.45 -3.50
C GLN A 26 0.49 28.28 -2.79
N GLU A 27 0.24 27.06 -2.35
CA GLU A 27 -0.85 26.70 -1.44
C GLU A 27 -0.25 25.92 -0.27
N ASP A 28 -0.61 26.28 0.95
CA ASP A 28 -0.10 25.65 2.15
C ASP A 28 -1.24 25.07 2.98
N MET A 29 -1.04 23.84 3.46
CA MET A 29 -1.86 23.22 4.48
C MET A 29 -0.98 22.89 5.68
N ILE A 30 -1.35 23.39 6.85
CA ILE A 30 -0.68 23.10 8.11
C ILE A 30 -1.56 22.17 8.92
N ASN A 31 -1.02 21.00 9.26
CA ASN A 31 -1.72 19.99 10.03
C ASN A 31 -1.02 19.76 11.36
N GLU A 32 -1.80 19.58 12.41
CA GLU A 32 -1.31 19.16 13.71
C GLU A 32 -2.21 18.08 14.28
N GLY A 33 -1.62 17.02 14.85
CA GLY A 33 -2.36 15.90 15.41
C GLY A 33 -1.82 15.46 16.74
N ASP A 34 -2.73 15.21 17.70
CA ASP A 34 -2.44 14.60 19.00
C ASP A 34 -3.08 13.23 19.05
N PHE A 35 -2.30 12.19 19.41
CA PHE A 35 -2.75 10.80 19.45
C PHE A 35 -2.37 10.17 20.79
N GLU A 36 -3.38 9.62 21.47
CA GLU A 36 -3.21 8.87 22.71
C GLU A 36 -3.81 7.47 22.53
N ALA A 37 -3.04 6.43 22.84
CA ALA A 37 -3.50 5.05 22.83
C ALA A 37 -3.26 4.40 24.19
N THR A 38 -4.28 3.78 24.73
CA THR A 38 -4.22 3.02 25.99
C THR A 38 -4.73 1.60 25.73
N ALA A 39 -4.00 0.59 26.22
CA ALA A 39 -4.43 -0.80 26.06
C ALA A 39 -4.15 -1.62 27.32
N LEU A 40 -5.06 -2.56 27.60
CA LEU A 40 -4.90 -3.61 28.58
C LEU A 40 -5.07 -4.96 27.89
N PHE A 41 -4.18 -5.90 28.16
CA PHE A 41 -4.27 -7.24 27.57
C PHE A 41 -3.90 -8.32 28.58
N ALA A 42 -4.43 -9.53 28.35
CA ALA A 42 -4.08 -10.74 29.08
C ALA A 42 -4.12 -11.94 28.15
N ASP A 43 -3.15 -12.85 28.30
CA ASP A 43 -3.11 -14.15 27.65
C ASP A 43 -2.99 -15.24 28.71
N VAL A 44 -3.79 -16.30 28.57
CA VAL A 44 -3.74 -17.50 29.41
C VAL A 44 -3.47 -18.69 28.52
N ILE A 45 -2.37 -19.39 28.77
CA ILE A 45 -2.03 -20.67 28.13
C ILE A 45 -2.30 -21.79 29.11
N TRP A 46 -3.22 -22.66 28.75
CA TRP A 46 -3.63 -23.79 29.56
C TRP A 46 -3.25 -25.10 28.87
N ALA A 47 -2.35 -25.85 29.48
CA ALA A 47 -2.06 -27.23 29.12
C ALA A 47 -3.23 -28.13 29.62
N ALA A 48 -4.26 -28.27 28.78
CA ALA A 48 -5.48 -29.03 29.11
C ALA A 48 -5.20 -30.53 29.22
N THR A 49 -4.24 -31.04 28.43
CA THR A 49 -3.67 -32.39 28.50
C THR A 49 -2.20 -32.36 28.12
N ASP A 50 -1.49 -33.49 28.21
CA ASP A 50 -0.09 -33.60 27.73
C ASP A 50 0.08 -33.31 26.22
N ARG A 51 -1.02 -33.28 25.47
CA ARG A 51 -1.02 -33.05 23.99
C ARG A 51 -1.85 -31.87 23.56
N LEU A 52 -2.66 -31.27 24.42
CA LEU A 52 -3.55 -30.17 24.07
C LEU A 52 -3.21 -28.93 24.88
N ASN A 53 -2.80 -27.86 24.20
CA ASN A 53 -2.69 -26.53 24.76
C ASN A 53 -3.80 -25.64 24.21
N LEU A 54 -4.44 -24.90 25.10
CA LEU A 54 -5.44 -23.90 24.78
C LEU A 54 -4.93 -22.54 25.20
N THR A 55 -4.99 -21.58 24.28
CA THR A 55 -4.63 -20.18 24.58
C THR A 55 -5.88 -19.32 24.45
N PHE A 56 -6.13 -18.50 25.47
CA PHE A 56 -7.18 -17.50 25.48
C PHE A 56 -6.56 -16.14 25.72
N GLY A 57 -6.68 -15.26 24.76
CA GLY A 57 -6.21 -13.90 24.82
C GLY A 57 -7.36 -12.90 24.72
N LEU A 58 -7.21 -11.77 25.38
CA LEU A 58 -8.13 -10.66 25.29
C LEU A 58 -7.35 -9.35 25.41
N ARG A 59 -7.62 -8.43 24.49
CA ARG A 59 -7.07 -7.07 24.52
C ARG A 59 -8.20 -6.07 24.40
N TYR A 60 -8.21 -5.10 25.32
CA TYR A 60 -8.99 -3.89 25.18
C TYR A 60 -8.06 -2.74 24.77
N THR A 61 -8.44 -1.98 23.78
CA THR A 61 -7.70 -0.82 23.31
C THR A 61 -8.64 0.38 23.22
N GLN A 62 -8.16 1.54 23.64
CA GLN A 62 -8.82 2.83 23.42
C GLN A 62 -7.82 3.79 22.76
N ASP A 63 -8.21 4.34 21.63
CA ASP A 63 -7.48 5.37 20.90
C ASP A 63 -8.25 6.67 20.93
N LYS A 64 -7.59 7.75 21.34
CA LYS A 64 -8.13 9.11 21.29
C LYS A 64 -7.25 9.92 20.35
N LYS A 65 -7.87 10.57 19.39
CA LYS A 65 -7.15 11.40 18.42
C LYS A 65 -7.83 12.74 18.29
N SER A 66 -7.02 13.80 18.20
CA SER A 66 -7.47 15.09 17.73
C SER A 66 -6.61 15.54 16.55
N PHE A 67 -7.21 16.21 15.62
CA PHE A 67 -6.55 16.66 14.41
C PHE A 67 -7.05 18.06 14.04
N GLN A 68 -6.16 18.87 13.53
CA GLN A 68 -6.50 20.22 13.10
C GLN A 68 -5.84 20.53 11.76
N TRP A 69 -6.57 21.29 10.96
CA TRP A 69 -6.17 21.75 9.64
C TRP A 69 -6.21 23.27 9.63
N LEU A 70 -5.19 23.88 9.07
CA LEU A 70 -5.16 25.29 8.72
C LEU A 70 -4.79 25.41 7.24
N ASN A 71 -5.71 25.89 6.44
CA ASN A 71 -5.50 26.15 5.02
C ASN A 71 -5.58 27.65 4.82
N ASP A 72 -4.46 28.26 4.50
CA ASP A 72 -4.44 29.66 4.09
C ASP A 72 -4.81 29.77 2.61
N ARG A 73 -5.30 30.95 2.23
CA ARG A 73 -5.54 31.26 0.85
C ARG A 73 -4.25 31.15 0.03
N ARG A 74 -4.37 30.64 -1.20
CA ARG A 74 -3.23 30.57 -2.13
C ARG A 74 -2.50 31.92 -2.27
N VAL A 75 -1.22 31.87 -2.46
CA VAL A 75 -0.35 33.00 -2.74
C VAL A 75 0.10 32.96 -4.20
N ALA A 76 -0.46 33.82 -5.04
CA ALA A 76 -0.15 33.92 -6.47
C ALA A 76 -0.12 35.37 -6.95
N PRO A 77 0.77 36.24 -6.39
CA PRO A 77 0.68 37.68 -6.57
C PRO A 77 0.81 38.12 -8.04
N GLY A 78 1.58 37.39 -8.85
CA GLY A 78 1.68 37.68 -10.28
C GLY A 78 0.41 37.35 -11.05
N LEU A 79 -0.24 36.23 -10.76
CA LEU A 79 -1.52 35.87 -11.33
C LEU A 79 -2.62 36.80 -10.86
N ASP A 80 -2.66 37.09 -9.57
CA ASP A 80 -3.69 37.98 -8.99
C ASP A 80 -3.57 39.39 -9.56
N ALA A 81 -2.39 39.88 -9.85
CA ALA A 81 -2.19 41.17 -10.52
C ALA A 81 -2.81 41.17 -11.94
N VAL A 82 -2.66 40.07 -12.68
CA VAL A 82 -3.30 39.91 -14.00
C VAL A 82 -4.82 39.82 -13.86
N LEU A 83 -5.34 38.99 -12.98
CA LEU A 83 -6.79 38.77 -12.80
C LEU A 83 -7.50 40.02 -12.24
N ASN A 84 -6.83 40.84 -11.45
CA ASN A 84 -7.38 42.05 -10.87
C ASN A 84 -7.24 43.28 -11.79
N ASP A 85 -6.56 43.16 -12.94
CA ASP A 85 -6.57 44.25 -13.92
C ASP A 85 -8.01 44.46 -14.45
N PRO A 86 -8.57 45.68 -14.34
CA PRO A 86 -9.98 45.92 -14.70
C PRO A 86 -10.35 45.51 -16.12
N THR A 87 -9.42 45.67 -17.08
CA THR A 87 -9.66 45.34 -18.49
C THR A 87 -9.66 43.84 -18.69
N ILE A 88 -8.68 43.17 -18.11
CA ILE A 88 -8.57 41.70 -18.16
C ILE A 88 -9.77 41.04 -17.45
N ASN A 89 -10.07 41.49 -16.24
CA ASN A 89 -11.19 40.97 -15.46
C ASN A 89 -12.51 41.12 -16.21
N PHE A 90 -12.77 42.28 -16.83
CA PHE A 90 -13.96 42.49 -17.64
C PHE A 90 -14.04 41.52 -18.80
N VAL A 91 -12.98 41.37 -19.58
CA VAL A 91 -12.93 40.45 -20.74
C VAL A 91 -13.11 39.00 -20.30
N LEU A 92 -12.44 38.59 -19.25
CA LEU A 92 -12.57 37.21 -18.74
C LEU A 92 -13.95 36.94 -18.14
N SER A 93 -14.52 37.88 -17.38
CA SER A 93 -15.86 37.74 -16.78
C SER A 93 -16.95 37.65 -17.83
N ASP A 94 -16.86 38.41 -18.91
CA ASP A 94 -17.83 38.42 -20.01
C ASP A 94 -17.80 37.09 -20.81
N ASN A 95 -16.64 36.45 -20.92
CA ASN A 95 -16.45 35.25 -21.73
C ASN A 95 -16.44 33.94 -20.95
N MET A 96 -16.00 33.96 -19.67
CA MET A 96 -15.92 32.77 -18.83
C MET A 96 -17.07 32.63 -17.85
N GLY A 97 -17.78 33.73 -17.54
CA GLY A 97 -18.86 33.72 -16.57
C GLY A 97 -18.44 33.13 -15.21
N PRO A 98 -19.16 32.13 -14.68
CA PRO A 98 -18.80 31.48 -13.43
C PRO A 98 -17.40 30.84 -13.43
N GLY A 99 -16.86 30.49 -14.61
CA GLY A 99 -15.51 29.94 -14.78
C GLY A 99 -14.40 30.86 -14.37
N LEU A 100 -14.62 32.19 -14.30
CA LEU A 100 -13.65 33.14 -13.78
C LEU A 100 -13.31 32.87 -12.30
N GLY A 101 -14.31 32.48 -11.52
CA GLY A 101 -14.10 32.12 -10.09
C GLY A 101 -13.07 31.01 -9.89
N TYR A 102 -13.01 30.06 -10.82
CA TYR A 102 -12.01 28.98 -10.76
C TYR A 102 -10.56 29.46 -10.96
N LEU A 103 -10.32 30.61 -11.60
CA LEU A 103 -8.97 31.20 -11.71
C LEU A 103 -8.49 31.79 -10.39
N TYR A 104 -9.40 32.09 -9.47
CA TYR A 104 -9.09 32.58 -8.13
C TYR A 104 -9.10 31.47 -7.07
N ALA A 105 -9.60 30.29 -7.41
CA ALA A 105 -9.74 29.21 -6.46
C ALA A 105 -8.39 28.58 -6.07
N ASP A 106 -8.35 28.02 -4.88
CA ASP A 106 -7.33 27.07 -4.50
C ASP A 106 -7.58 25.74 -5.23
N TYR A 107 -6.52 25.06 -5.69
CA TYR A 107 -6.68 23.86 -6.51
C TYR A 107 -6.38 22.58 -5.76
N VAL A 108 -5.45 22.65 -4.80
CA VAL A 108 -5.05 21.48 -4.01
C VAL A 108 -5.96 21.36 -2.78
N PHE A 109 -6.30 22.48 -2.17
CA PHE A 109 -7.04 22.55 -0.92
C PHE A 109 -8.34 23.36 -1.08
N ASP A 110 -9.16 23.00 -2.06
CA ASP A 110 -10.43 23.66 -2.31
C ASP A 110 -11.43 23.40 -1.17
N LEU A 111 -11.73 24.46 -0.41
CA LEU A 111 -12.68 24.44 0.69
C LEU A 111 -14.12 24.82 0.28
N SER A 112 -14.38 25.10 -0.99
CA SER A 112 -15.67 25.63 -1.46
C SER A 112 -16.86 24.69 -1.16
N GLY A 113 -16.64 23.37 -1.25
CA GLY A 113 -17.61 22.34 -0.89
C GLY A 113 -17.81 22.13 0.61
N LEU A 114 -16.93 22.67 1.45
CA LEU A 114 -16.91 22.49 2.90
C LEU A 114 -17.30 23.77 3.66
N ALA A 115 -17.59 24.86 2.95
CA ALA A 115 -17.94 26.13 3.57
C ALA A 115 -19.14 25.98 4.52
N GLY A 116 -18.95 26.36 5.79
CA GLY A 116 -19.98 26.26 6.83
C GLY A 116 -20.05 24.91 7.54
N VAL A 117 -19.24 23.91 7.17
CA VAL A 117 -19.12 22.65 7.95
C VAL A 117 -18.59 23.00 9.35
N PRO A 118 -19.26 22.58 10.44
CA PRO A 118 -18.85 22.92 11.79
C PRO A 118 -17.61 22.17 12.23
N CYS A 119 -16.71 22.87 12.92
CA CYS A 119 -15.56 22.31 13.61
C CYS A 119 -15.80 22.30 15.12
N GLU A 120 -15.17 21.40 15.87
CA GLU A 120 -15.39 21.27 17.32
C GLU A 120 -14.91 22.48 18.12
N ASN A 121 -13.95 23.25 17.60
CA ASN A 121 -13.47 24.48 18.22
C ASN A 121 -14.43 25.68 18.07
N GLY A 122 -15.68 25.42 17.63
CA GLY A 122 -16.75 26.43 17.55
C GLY A 122 -16.69 27.33 16.33
N VAL A 123 -15.82 27.02 15.37
CA VAL A 123 -15.75 27.71 14.08
C VAL A 123 -16.33 26.80 12.97
N THR A 124 -16.45 27.34 11.78
CA THR A 124 -16.76 26.57 10.57
C THR A 124 -15.56 26.54 9.65
N VAL A 125 -15.50 25.53 8.77
CA VAL A 125 -14.44 25.44 7.76
C VAL A 125 -14.43 26.69 6.89
N GLN A 126 -13.30 27.39 6.86
CA GLN A 126 -13.02 28.54 6.00
C GLN A 126 -11.50 28.78 5.90
N GLU A 127 -11.07 29.48 4.87
CA GLU A 127 -9.66 29.87 4.67
C GLU A 127 -9.11 30.66 5.87
N GLY A 128 -7.86 30.35 6.23
CA GLY A 128 -7.15 31.04 7.32
C GLY A 128 -7.71 30.78 8.72
N VAL A 129 -8.61 29.81 8.87
CA VAL A 129 -9.18 29.43 10.17
C VAL A 129 -8.91 27.98 10.47
N THR A 130 -8.26 27.74 11.61
CA THR A 130 -7.97 26.38 12.07
C THR A 130 -9.27 25.62 12.38
N CYS A 131 -9.53 24.56 11.65
CA CYS A 131 -10.59 23.59 11.95
C CYS A 131 -10.03 22.46 12.80
N LYS A 132 -10.68 22.13 13.92
CA LYS A 132 -10.28 21.02 14.77
C LYS A 132 -11.43 20.02 14.89
N LEU A 133 -11.07 18.72 14.82
CA LEU A 133 -11.92 17.58 15.15
C LEU A 133 -11.20 16.67 16.14
N SER A 134 -11.99 15.97 16.96
CA SER A 134 -11.51 14.94 17.88
C SER A 134 -12.42 13.73 17.82
N ASP A 135 -11.87 12.55 18.05
CA ASP A 135 -12.65 11.34 18.17
C ASP A 135 -11.95 10.28 19.01
N SER A 136 -12.70 9.27 19.40
CA SER A 136 -12.18 8.11 20.13
C SER A 136 -12.74 6.82 19.57
N TRP A 137 -11.87 5.82 19.45
CA TRP A 137 -12.20 4.47 19.01
C TRP A 137 -11.82 3.48 20.10
N GLU A 138 -12.65 2.49 20.28
CA GLU A 138 -12.44 1.43 21.27
C GLU A 138 -12.61 0.08 20.61
N ASP A 139 -11.82 -0.89 21.02
CA ASP A 139 -11.93 -2.25 20.54
C ASP A 139 -11.66 -3.28 21.63
N LEU A 140 -12.36 -4.41 21.51
CA LEU A 140 -12.11 -5.62 22.25
C LEU A 140 -11.68 -6.71 21.27
N SER A 141 -10.40 -7.07 21.30
CA SER A 141 -9.77 -8.04 20.41
C SER A 141 -9.58 -9.38 21.12
N PRO A 142 -10.49 -10.35 20.96
CA PRO A 142 -10.29 -11.70 21.46
C PRO A 142 -9.34 -12.51 20.60
N ARG A 143 -8.65 -13.47 21.22
CA ARG A 143 -7.84 -14.48 20.57
C ARG A 143 -8.07 -15.84 21.21
N PHE A 144 -8.19 -16.87 20.39
CA PHE A 144 -8.26 -18.27 20.81
C PHE A 144 -7.33 -19.11 19.95
N VAL A 145 -6.52 -19.99 20.58
CA VAL A 145 -5.70 -20.97 19.86
C VAL A 145 -5.84 -22.32 20.56
N ALA A 146 -5.97 -23.37 19.76
CA ALA A 146 -5.92 -24.75 20.19
C ALA A 146 -4.81 -25.47 19.43
N ASP A 147 -3.78 -25.91 20.15
CA ASP A 147 -2.66 -26.66 19.61
C ASP A 147 -2.76 -28.11 20.08
N TYR A 148 -2.87 -29.05 19.16
CA TYR A 148 -2.95 -30.47 19.46
C TYR A 148 -1.77 -31.26 18.86
N HIS A 149 -0.92 -31.82 19.70
CA HIS A 149 0.19 -32.67 19.31
C HIS A 149 -0.31 -34.07 18.91
N LEU A 150 -0.35 -34.36 17.60
CA LEU A 150 -0.66 -35.67 17.07
C LEU A 150 0.43 -36.69 17.46
N THR A 151 1.69 -36.24 17.36
CA THR A 151 2.91 -36.95 17.74
C THR A 151 3.90 -35.93 18.32
N ASP A 152 5.08 -36.38 18.77
CA ASP A 152 6.16 -35.48 19.23
C ASP A 152 6.70 -34.60 18.08
N SER A 153 6.47 -34.99 16.81
CA SER A 153 6.95 -34.31 15.61
C SER A 153 5.84 -33.70 14.75
N ALA A 154 4.57 -33.83 15.13
CA ALA A 154 3.47 -33.29 14.34
C ALA A 154 2.39 -32.68 15.24
N MET A 155 1.96 -31.46 14.90
CA MET A 155 0.96 -30.69 15.61
C MET A 155 -0.06 -30.14 14.61
N VAL A 156 -1.34 -30.24 14.92
CA VAL A 156 -2.40 -29.49 14.27
C VAL A 156 -2.81 -28.34 15.18
N PHE A 157 -3.21 -27.23 14.57
CA PHE A 157 -3.69 -26.09 15.30
C PHE A 157 -4.95 -25.50 14.66
N PHE A 158 -5.73 -24.86 15.50
CA PHE A 158 -6.79 -23.96 15.11
C PHE A 158 -6.56 -22.63 15.81
N SER A 159 -6.73 -21.53 15.11
CA SER A 159 -6.64 -20.19 15.66
C SER A 159 -7.79 -19.32 15.19
N TYR A 160 -8.28 -18.50 16.11
CA TYR A 160 -9.15 -17.37 15.85
C TYR A 160 -8.54 -16.14 16.49
N ALA A 161 -8.49 -15.03 15.76
CA ALA A 161 -8.05 -13.76 16.29
C ALA A 161 -8.82 -12.60 15.65
N LYS A 162 -9.17 -11.61 16.46
CA LYS A 162 -9.63 -10.31 15.98
C LYS A 162 -8.46 -9.31 16.03
N GLY A 163 -8.23 -8.60 14.93
CA GLY A 163 -7.33 -7.45 14.82
C GLY A 163 -8.12 -6.15 14.72
N TYR A 164 -7.51 -5.07 15.13
CA TYR A 164 -8.10 -3.74 15.16
C TYR A 164 -7.07 -2.69 14.73
N LYS A 165 -7.54 -1.70 13.96
CA LYS A 165 -6.81 -0.48 13.62
C LYS A 165 -7.74 0.71 13.80
N ALA A 166 -7.36 1.66 14.65
CA ALA A 166 -8.18 2.82 14.93
C ALA A 166 -8.49 3.65 13.67
N GLY A 167 -9.65 4.25 13.65
CA GLY A 167 -9.99 5.31 12.71
C GLY A 167 -9.10 6.54 12.86
N GLY A 168 -9.37 7.58 12.10
CA GLY A 168 -8.55 8.77 12.11
C GLY A 168 -9.08 9.88 11.22
N PHE A 169 -8.19 10.79 10.87
CA PHE A 169 -8.47 11.97 10.07
C PHE A 169 -7.59 11.98 8.82
N ASN A 170 -8.17 12.42 7.70
CA ASN A 170 -7.40 12.58 6.47
C ASN A 170 -6.61 13.90 6.52
N SER A 171 -5.31 13.83 6.25
CA SER A 171 -4.44 15.01 6.31
C SER A 171 -4.61 15.97 5.13
N VAL A 172 -5.19 15.51 4.02
CA VAL A 172 -5.35 16.31 2.78
C VAL A 172 -6.81 16.69 2.49
N GLU A 173 -7.74 16.30 3.34
CA GLU A 173 -9.15 16.61 3.24
C GLU A 173 -9.63 17.18 4.57
N VAL A 174 -9.93 18.50 4.60
CA VAL A 174 -10.34 19.17 5.82
C VAL A 174 -11.65 18.61 6.35
N ALA A 175 -11.75 18.45 7.67
CA ALA A 175 -12.90 17.90 8.38
C ALA A 175 -13.29 16.48 7.95
N SER A 176 -12.41 15.74 7.28
CA SER A 176 -12.62 14.35 6.90
C SER A 176 -12.18 13.40 8.03
N ARG A 177 -13.05 12.44 8.31
CA ARG A 177 -12.87 11.38 9.30
C ARG A 177 -13.17 10.02 8.68
N PHE A 178 -12.44 9.00 9.10
CA PHE A 178 -12.72 7.62 8.76
C PHE A 178 -12.79 6.75 10.01
N ASP A 179 -13.62 5.71 9.96
CA ASP A 179 -13.83 4.80 11.08
C ASP A 179 -12.72 3.74 11.19
N ASN A 180 -12.75 2.95 12.26
CA ASN A 180 -11.81 1.86 12.50
C ASN A 180 -11.91 0.76 11.44
N GLU A 181 -10.83 0.02 11.33
CA GLU A 181 -10.73 -1.21 10.56
C GLU A 181 -10.64 -2.39 11.52
N ASP A 182 -11.50 -3.37 11.34
CA ASP A 182 -11.50 -4.63 12.08
C ASP A 182 -11.20 -5.78 11.12
N VAL A 183 -10.47 -6.78 11.61
CA VAL A 183 -10.25 -8.03 10.88
C VAL A 183 -10.51 -9.21 11.79
N GLN A 184 -11.27 -10.19 11.32
CA GLN A 184 -11.41 -11.50 11.94
C GLN A 184 -10.67 -12.52 11.11
N ASN A 185 -9.79 -13.29 11.76
CA ASN A 185 -9.00 -14.33 11.09
C ASN A 185 -9.27 -15.68 11.73
N PHE A 186 -9.59 -16.66 10.89
CA PHE A 186 -9.69 -18.08 11.25
C PHE A 186 -8.60 -18.83 10.50
N GLU A 187 -7.85 -19.68 11.20
CA GLU A 187 -6.79 -20.48 10.61
C GLU A 187 -6.79 -21.88 11.19
N ILE A 188 -6.59 -22.87 10.35
CA ILE A 188 -6.33 -24.26 10.73
C ILE A 188 -5.09 -24.74 10.00
N GLY A 189 -4.20 -25.45 10.69
CA GLY A 189 -2.98 -25.90 10.04
C GLY A 189 -2.34 -27.13 10.69
N LEU A 190 -1.35 -27.61 9.96
CA LEU A 190 -0.45 -28.70 10.35
C LEU A 190 0.98 -28.20 10.33
N LYS A 191 1.73 -28.44 11.40
CA LYS A 191 3.18 -28.28 11.45
C LYS A 191 3.79 -29.66 11.74
N SER A 192 4.72 -30.10 10.90
CA SER A 192 5.27 -31.44 11.00
C SER A 192 6.74 -31.49 10.64
N ASP A 193 7.53 -32.10 11.51
CA ASP A 193 8.88 -32.56 11.20
C ASP A 193 8.80 -33.99 10.64
N LEU A 194 9.07 -34.14 9.34
CA LEU A 194 9.06 -35.43 8.64
C LEU A 194 10.43 -36.10 8.78
N GLY A 195 10.70 -36.58 9.98
CA GLY A 195 12.00 -37.08 10.39
C GLY A 195 13.02 -35.93 10.57
N ALA A 196 14.31 -36.26 10.56
CA ALA A 196 15.38 -35.27 10.80
C ALA A 196 15.70 -34.37 9.60
N LYS A 197 15.07 -34.61 8.44
CA LYS A 197 15.50 -34.03 7.15
C LYS A 197 14.44 -33.19 6.45
N ALA A 198 13.24 -33.12 6.97
CA ALA A 198 12.17 -32.37 6.32
C ALA A 198 11.23 -31.75 7.35
N ARG A 199 10.78 -30.53 7.06
CA ARG A 199 9.71 -29.84 7.78
C ARG A 199 8.66 -29.40 6.79
N LEU A 200 7.40 -29.65 7.13
CA LEU A 200 6.25 -29.25 6.35
C LEU A 200 5.27 -28.48 7.25
N ASN A 201 4.93 -27.25 6.86
CA ASN A 201 3.85 -26.47 7.44
C ASN A 201 2.83 -26.19 6.35
N ILE A 202 1.57 -26.44 6.66
CA ILE A 202 0.43 -26.12 5.78
C ILE A 202 -0.66 -25.51 6.65
N SER A 203 -1.23 -24.42 6.20
CA SER A 203 -2.44 -23.87 6.81
C SER A 203 -3.46 -23.41 5.79
N ALA A 204 -4.73 -23.46 6.17
CA ALA A 204 -5.84 -22.84 5.48
C ALA A 204 -6.38 -21.72 6.36
N PHE A 205 -6.66 -20.58 5.76
CA PHE A 205 -7.15 -19.42 6.47
C PHE A 205 -8.35 -18.78 5.77
N GLN A 206 -9.14 -18.07 6.56
CA GLN A 206 -10.13 -17.12 6.10
C GLN A 206 -10.01 -15.86 6.95
N TYR A 207 -10.01 -14.70 6.33
CA TYR A 207 -10.18 -13.44 7.02
C TYR A 207 -11.32 -12.61 6.43
N ASP A 208 -11.97 -11.87 7.32
CA ASP A 208 -13.01 -10.92 6.99
C ASP A 208 -12.62 -9.56 7.55
N TYR A 209 -12.46 -8.57 6.66
CA TYR A 209 -12.24 -7.17 7.01
C TYR A 209 -13.56 -6.41 7.00
N ASP A 210 -13.77 -5.61 8.03
CA ASP A 210 -14.81 -4.59 8.09
C ASP A 210 -14.15 -3.21 8.19
N GLY A 211 -14.51 -2.30 7.29
CA GLY A 211 -13.95 -0.97 7.23
C GLY A 211 -12.47 -0.92 6.86
N LYS A 212 -11.94 -1.88 6.08
CA LYS A 212 -10.52 -1.90 5.66
C LYS A 212 -10.12 -0.57 5.03
N GLN A 213 -9.16 0.11 5.64
CA GLN A 213 -8.68 1.41 5.24
C GLN A 213 -7.67 1.28 4.09
N SER A 214 -7.91 1.97 3.01
CA SER A 214 -7.02 2.04 1.85
C SER A 214 -6.83 3.48 1.39
N ILE A 215 -5.64 3.81 0.88
CA ILE A 215 -5.36 5.10 0.29
C ILE A 215 -5.61 4.99 -1.20
N ARG A 216 -6.46 5.85 -1.74
CA ARG A 216 -6.71 5.96 -3.17
C ARG A 216 -6.40 7.36 -3.67
N LEU A 217 -5.80 7.43 -4.85
CA LEU A 217 -5.64 8.67 -5.58
C LEU A 217 -6.93 8.91 -6.39
N VAL A 218 -7.61 10.00 -6.10
CA VAL A 218 -8.84 10.40 -6.78
C VAL A 218 -8.68 11.79 -7.36
N VAL A 219 -9.43 12.08 -8.41
CA VAL A 219 -9.64 13.45 -8.90
C VAL A 219 -11.06 13.82 -8.51
N PRO A 220 -11.27 14.63 -7.45
CA PRO A 220 -12.62 15.01 -7.03
C PRO A 220 -13.41 15.67 -8.16
N ALA A 221 -14.72 15.49 -8.16
CA ALA A 221 -15.57 16.13 -9.15
C ALA A 221 -15.43 17.65 -9.13
N GLY A 222 -15.10 18.24 -10.28
CA GLY A 222 -14.84 19.68 -10.40
C GLY A 222 -13.39 20.10 -10.14
N SER A 223 -12.52 19.20 -9.66
CA SER A 223 -11.08 19.42 -9.54
C SER A 223 -10.32 18.84 -10.72
N SER A 224 -9.17 19.43 -11.05
CA SER A 224 -8.19 18.85 -11.98
C SER A 224 -6.95 18.32 -11.25
N VAL A 225 -6.92 18.41 -9.92
CA VAL A 225 -5.78 18.02 -9.09
C VAL A 225 -6.10 16.70 -8.39
N PRO A 226 -5.28 15.65 -8.60
CA PRO A 226 -5.41 14.40 -7.87
C PRO A 226 -5.12 14.58 -6.38
N GLN A 227 -5.93 13.94 -5.55
CA GLN A 227 -5.79 13.94 -4.08
C GLN A 227 -5.75 12.51 -3.55
N TYR A 228 -4.98 12.28 -2.49
CA TYR A 228 -4.97 11.00 -1.78
C TYR A 228 -6.06 11.01 -0.72
N LEU A 229 -7.10 10.20 -0.93
CA LEU A 229 -8.17 10.03 0.05
C LEU A 229 -8.09 8.64 0.71
N ILE A 230 -8.56 8.57 1.95
CA ILE A 230 -8.77 7.29 2.63
C ILE A 230 -10.19 6.83 2.31
N GLU A 231 -10.25 5.63 1.74
CA GLU A 231 -11.50 4.92 1.47
C GLU A 231 -11.57 3.65 2.32
N THR A 232 -12.76 3.21 2.60
CA THR A 232 -13.00 1.98 3.34
C THR A 232 -13.67 0.93 2.46
N SER A 233 -13.37 -0.34 2.73
CA SER A 233 -14.02 -1.48 2.09
C SER A 233 -14.26 -2.59 3.10
N ASP A 234 -15.21 -3.48 2.81
CA ASP A 234 -15.33 -4.75 3.49
C ASP A 234 -14.84 -5.83 2.54
N ASP A 235 -13.89 -6.61 2.97
CA ASP A 235 -13.22 -7.61 2.14
C ASP A 235 -13.28 -8.97 2.83
N THR A 236 -13.48 -10.04 2.05
CA THR A 236 -13.29 -11.41 2.50
C THR A 236 -12.19 -12.08 1.67
N ALA A 237 -11.31 -12.81 2.32
CA ALA A 237 -10.39 -13.69 1.63
C ALA A 237 -10.33 -15.05 2.30
N TRP A 238 -10.07 -16.08 1.50
CA TRP A 238 -9.65 -17.39 1.95
C TRP A 238 -8.40 -17.83 1.22
N GLY A 239 -7.60 -18.67 1.85
CA GLY A 239 -6.36 -19.08 1.22
C GLY A 239 -5.71 -20.29 1.88
N LEU A 240 -4.58 -20.67 1.28
CA LEU A 240 -3.71 -21.75 1.73
C LEU A 240 -2.28 -21.24 1.75
N ASP A 241 -1.56 -21.50 2.84
CA ASP A 241 -0.13 -21.30 2.94
C ASP A 241 0.58 -22.64 3.07
N MET A 242 1.68 -22.80 2.35
CA MET A 242 2.52 -23.98 2.41
C MET A 242 3.99 -23.58 2.50
N GLN A 243 4.70 -24.22 3.42
CA GLN A 243 6.14 -24.11 3.58
C GLN A 243 6.75 -25.50 3.68
N LEU A 244 7.76 -25.77 2.88
CA LEU A 244 8.52 -27.01 2.86
C LEU A 244 10.02 -26.69 2.97
N ASP A 245 10.69 -27.24 3.97
CA ASP A 245 12.13 -27.22 4.14
C ASP A 245 12.66 -28.66 4.10
N LEU A 246 13.69 -28.91 3.29
CA LEU A 246 14.28 -30.21 3.10
C LEU A 246 15.80 -30.16 3.23
N GLN A 247 16.37 -31.14 3.91
CA GLN A 247 17.82 -31.40 3.97
C GLN A 247 18.11 -32.83 3.53
N PRO A 248 17.98 -33.14 2.21
CA PRO A 248 18.04 -34.55 1.72
C PRO A 248 19.42 -35.16 1.90
N LEU A 249 20.48 -34.34 1.88
CA LEU A 249 21.86 -34.77 2.11
C LEU A 249 22.63 -33.65 2.83
N GLU A 250 23.79 -34.01 3.38
CA GLU A 250 24.65 -33.05 4.08
C GLU A 250 25.07 -31.91 3.14
N GLY A 251 24.91 -30.68 3.63
CA GLY A 251 25.23 -29.46 2.91
C GLY A 251 24.14 -28.99 1.93
N LEU A 252 23.17 -29.81 1.56
CA LEU A 252 22.09 -29.42 0.65
C LEU A 252 20.82 -29.06 1.44
N ASN A 253 20.38 -27.80 1.31
CA ASN A 253 19.09 -27.35 1.82
C ASN A 253 18.22 -26.92 0.62
N LEU A 254 16.98 -27.37 0.62
CA LEU A 254 15.94 -27.00 -0.35
C LEU A 254 14.80 -26.37 0.43
N PHE A 255 14.18 -25.35 -0.12
CA PHE A 255 12.94 -24.80 0.41
C PHE A 255 11.93 -24.53 -0.71
N ALA A 256 10.67 -24.58 -0.35
CA ALA A 256 9.57 -24.15 -1.20
C ALA A 256 8.47 -23.54 -0.34
N ASN A 257 8.04 -22.32 -0.71
CA ASN A 257 6.90 -21.64 -0.11
C ASN A 257 5.89 -21.37 -1.21
N ALA A 258 4.61 -21.59 -0.92
CA ALA A 258 3.53 -21.25 -1.84
C ALA A 258 2.34 -20.72 -1.06
N GLN A 259 1.70 -19.72 -1.61
CA GLN A 259 0.45 -19.14 -1.10
C GLN A 259 -0.59 -19.14 -2.22
N TYR A 260 -1.78 -19.56 -1.87
CA TYR A 260 -2.99 -19.30 -2.64
C TYR A 260 -3.87 -18.37 -1.83
N ILE A 261 -4.38 -17.29 -2.45
CA ILE A 261 -5.30 -16.36 -1.82
C ILE A 261 -6.37 -15.91 -2.82
N ASP A 262 -7.63 -16.01 -2.42
CA ASP A 262 -8.76 -15.50 -3.17
C ASP A 262 -9.50 -14.46 -2.31
N ALA A 263 -9.24 -13.18 -2.64
CA ALA A 263 -9.78 -12.05 -1.93
C ALA A 263 -10.75 -11.27 -2.83
N THR A 264 -11.90 -10.90 -2.26
CA THR A 264 -12.98 -10.18 -2.94
C THR A 264 -13.57 -9.10 -2.05
N TYR A 265 -14.04 -8.03 -2.66
CA TYR A 265 -14.82 -7.01 -1.98
C TYR A 265 -16.22 -7.52 -1.66
N ASN A 266 -16.64 -7.39 -0.41
CA ASN A 266 -18.03 -7.56 -0.01
C ASN A 266 -18.81 -6.25 -0.20
N ARG A 267 -18.14 -5.13 0.11
CA ARG A 267 -18.65 -3.77 -0.04
C ARG A 267 -17.51 -2.82 -0.37
N LYS A 268 -17.58 -2.18 -1.52
CA LYS A 268 -16.72 -1.05 -1.87
C LYS A 268 -17.41 -0.21 -2.93
N MET A 269 -17.76 1.02 -2.57
CA MET A 269 -18.27 1.99 -3.51
C MET A 269 -17.16 2.97 -3.92
N THR A 270 -17.01 3.20 -5.22
CA THR A 270 -16.07 4.16 -5.78
C THR A 270 -16.78 5.05 -6.79
N ASP A 271 -16.11 6.11 -7.27
CA ASP A 271 -16.65 6.96 -8.33
C ASP A 271 -16.89 6.19 -9.63
N ASP A 272 -16.16 5.09 -9.84
CA ASP A 272 -16.29 4.20 -11.00
C ASP A 272 -17.44 3.16 -10.82
N GLY A 273 -18.08 3.11 -9.66
CA GLY A 273 -19.19 2.25 -9.32
C GLY A 273 -18.94 1.29 -8.14
N ASP A 274 -19.86 0.31 -8.00
CA ASP A 274 -19.80 -0.71 -6.96
C ASP A 274 -18.85 -1.84 -7.37
N LEU A 275 -17.91 -2.15 -6.50
CA LEU A 275 -16.94 -3.24 -6.68
C LEU A 275 -17.32 -4.53 -5.94
N ALA A 276 -18.50 -4.61 -5.32
CA ALA A 276 -18.95 -5.81 -4.61
C ALA A 276 -18.84 -7.06 -5.50
N GLY A 277 -18.22 -8.13 -4.98
CA GLY A 277 -17.97 -9.38 -5.70
C GLY A 277 -16.76 -9.34 -6.66
N GLN A 278 -16.11 -8.19 -6.84
CA GLN A 278 -14.89 -8.10 -7.66
C GLN A 278 -13.63 -8.40 -6.81
N PRO A 279 -12.54 -8.87 -7.45
CA PRO A 279 -11.28 -9.15 -6.75
C PRO A 279 -10.63 -7.87 -6.22
N THR A 280 -9.88 -8.01 -5.13
CA THR A 280 -9.17 -6.91 -4.47
C THR A 280 -7.86 -6.51 -5.16
N GLY A 281 -7.33 -7.34 -6.08
CA GLY A 281 -6.16 -7.04 -6.91
C GLY A 281 -5.00 -8.03 -6.75
N GLU A 282 -4.94 -8.74 -5.65
CA GLU A 282 -3.89 -9.72 -5.39
C GLU A 282 -3.93 -10.90 -6.38
N PRO A 283 -2.77 -11.44 -6.80
CA PRO A 283 -2.72 -12.66 -7.60
C PRO A 283 -3.19 -13.86 -6.77
N LEU A 284 -3.83 -14.83 -7.41
CA LEU A 284 -4.26 -16.07 -6.73
C LEU A 284 -3.08 -16.87 -6.19
N TRP A 285 -1.93 -16.88 -6.88
CA TRP A 285 -0.76 -17.65 -6.52
C TRP A 285 0.48 -16.80 -6.39
N SER A 286 1.22 -17.03 -5.32
CA SER A 286 2.59 -16.59 -5.15
C SER A 286 3.44 -17.73 -4.63
N ALA A 287 4.66 -17.91 -5.15
CA ALA A 287 5.53 -18.99 -4.75
C ALA A 287 7.00 -18.57 -4.78
N ALA A 288 7.80 -19.20 -3.93
CA ALA A 288 9.25 -19.12 -4.00
C ALA A 288 9.84 -20.50 -3.72
N ALA A 289 10.85 -20.90 -4.47
CA ALA A 289 11.61 -22.11 -4.21
C ALA A 289 13.10 -21.84 -4.36
N GLY A 290 13.91 -22.53 -3.59
CA GLY A 290 15.36 -22.37 -3.68
C GLY A 290 16.13 -23.58 -3.20
N ALA A 291 17.40 -23.57 -3.59
CA ALA A 291 18.38 -24.56 -3.18
C ALA A 291 19.64 -23.84 -2.70
N SER A 292 20.20 -24.29 -1.60
CA SER A 292 21.55 -23.93 -1.18
C SER A 292 22.38 -25.18 -0.93
N TYR A 293 23.61 -25.18 -1.45
CA TYR A 293 24.52 -26.28 -1.25
C TYR A 293 25.89 -25.79 -0.79
N ARG A 294 26.35 -26.34 0.34
CA ARG A 294 27.70 -26.12 0.86
C ARG A 294 28.56 -27.31 0.56
N HIS A 295 29.59 -27.10 -0.26
CA HIS A 295 30.62 -28.08 -0.54
C HIS A 295 31.88 -27.79 0.29
N ASN A 296 32.28 -28.71 1.14
CA ASN A 296 33.54 -28.61 1.93
C ASN A 296 34.68 -29.09 1.07
N MET A 297 35.70 -28.22 0.87
CA MET A 297 36.89 -28.49 0.05
C MET A 297 38.15 -28.72 0.94
N GLY A 298 37.95 -29.08 2.21
CA GLY A 298 39.07 -29.30 3.17
C GLY A 298 39.87 -28.05 3.39
N ASP A 299 41.18 -28.13 3.19
CA ASP A 299 42.15 -27.00 3.43
C ASP A 299 41.89 -25.80 2.49
N MET A 300 41.19 -25.99 1.41
CA MET A 300 40.78 -24.89 0.50
C MET A 300 39.54 -24.14 1.02
N GLY A 301 38.89 -24.59 2.09
CA GLY A 301 37.73 -23.97 2.68
C GLY A 301 36.40 -24.56 2.18
N SER A 302 35.39 -23.70 1.93
CA SER A 302 34.06 -24.14 1.46
C SER A 302 33.57 -23.32 0.29
N LEU A 303 32.74 -23.95 -0.53
CA LEU A 303 32.00 -23.33 -1.62
C LEU A 303 30.51 -23.39 -1.28
N ASP A 304 29.90 -22.23 -1.14
CA ASP A 304 28.46 -22.08 -0.87
C ASP A 304 27.76 -21.60 -2.17
N MET A 305 26.83 -22.39 -2.65
CA MET A 305 26.02 -22.12 -3.86
C MET A 305 24.57 -21.91 -3.47
N GLN A 306 23.91 -20.92 -4.06
CA GLN A 306 22.50 -20.66 -3.81
C GLN A 306 21.81 -20.25 -5.10
N VAL A 307 20.60 -20.78 -5.31
CA VAL A 307 19.66 -20.34 -6.34
C VAL A 307 18.29 -20.19 -5.72
N ILE A 308 17.62 -19.08 -6.01
CA ILE A 308 16.26 -18.79 -5.56
C ILE A 308 15.44 -18.40 -6.78
N HIS A 309 14.26 -18.97 -6.92
CA HIS A 309 13.26 -18.59 -7.92
C HIS A 309 12.00 -18.14 -7.22
N ALA A 310 11.49 -16.97 -7.61
CA ALA A 310 10.24 -16.42 -7.13
C ALA A 310 9.25 -16.28 -8.30
N TYR A 311 8.01 -16.61 -8.03
CA TYR A 311 6.86 -16.50 -8.93
C TYR A 311 5.76 -15.67 -8.27
N ARG A 312 5.19 -14.74 -9.00
CA ARG A 312 3.96 -14.01 -8.67
C ARG A 312 2.98 -14.21 -9.83
N GLY A 313 1.80 -14.70 -9.53
CA GLY A 313 0.74 -14.90 -10.52
C GLY A 313 0.25 -13.59 -11.15
N GLU A 314 -0.63 -13.72 -12.12
CA GLU A 314 -1.30 -12.58 -12.76
C GLU A 314 -2.17 -11.84 -11.74
N GLY A 315 -2.07 -10.50 -11.71
CA GLY A 315 -2.90 -9.64 -10.88
C GLY A 315 -4.37 -9.72 -11.31
N ARG A 316 -5.28 -9.78 -10.33
CA ARG A 316 -6.72 -9.86 -10.55
C ARG A 316 -7.30 -8.47 -10.69
N CYS A 317 -7.64 -8.10 -11.91
CA CYS A 317 -8.11 -6.76 -12.23
C CYS A 317 -9.58 -6.55 -11.85
N ASN A 318 -9.91 -5.36 -11.39
CA ASN A 318 -11.28 -4.86 -11.22
C ASN A 318 -11.45 -3.55 -12.00
N THR A 319 -12.64 -2.96 -12.00
CA THR A 319 -12.91 -1.72 -12.75
C THR A 319 -12.03 -0.56 -12.36
N THR A 320 -11.78 -0.39 -11.05
CA THR A 320 -10.95 0.72 -10.54
C THR A 320 -9.46 0.50 -10.82
N SER A 321 -8.95 -0.73 -10.74
CA SER A 321 -7.51 -1.01 -10.94
C SER A 321 -7.04 -0.69 -12.37
N THR A 322 -7.93 -0.79 -13.35
CA THR A 322 -7.64 -0.36 -14.73
C THR A 322 -7.52 1.16 -14.81
N GLY A 323 -8.42 1.90 -14.19
CA GLY A 323 -8.37 3.36 -14.13
C GLY A 323 -7.15 3.88 -13.36
N GLN A 324 -6.74 3.20 -12.30
CA GLN A 324 -5.56 3.55 -11.49
C GLN A 324 -4.22 3.12 -12.10
N GLY A 325 -4.23 2.40 -13.23
CA GLY A 325 -3.02 2.01 -13.95
C GLY A 325 -2.41 0.68 -13.54
N SER A 326 -2.83 0.04 -12.43
CA SER A 326 -2.29 -1.25 -12.00
C SER A 326 -2.69 -2.43 -12.89
N CYS A 327 -3.75 -2.26 -13.68
CA CYS A 327 -4.23 -3.22 -14.69
C CYS A 327 -4.38 -2.61 -16.09
N LEU A 328 -3.65 -1.55 -16.38
CA LEU A 328 -3.70 -0.90 -17.69
C LEU A 328 -2.96 -1.73 -18.74
N LYS A 329 -3.67 -2.59 -19.45
CA LYS A 329 -3.11 -3.39 -20.55
C LYS A 329 -2.97 -2.55 -21.82
N THR A 330 -1.78 -2.58 -22.40
CA THR A 330 -1.47 -1.97 -23.71
C THR A 330 -0.77 -3.00 -24.59
N PRO A 331 -0.62 -2.76 -25.91
CA PRO A 331 0.20 -3.63 -26.76
C PRO A 331 1.68 -3.72 -26.33
N TRP A 332 2.15 -2.83 -25.46
CA TRP A 332 3.55 -2.67 -25.09
C TRP A 332 3.87 -3.16 -23.68
N PHE A 333 2.88 -3.20 -22.79
CA PHE A 333 3.07 -3.64 -21.40
C PHE A 333 1.76 -4.03 -20.73
N ASP A 334 1.86 -4.88 -19.71
CA ASP A 334 0.77 -5.33 -18.85
C ASP A 334 1.27 -5.36 -17.39
N PRO A 335 0.93 -4.37 -16.53
CA PRO A 335 1.34 -4.37 -15.13
C PRO A 335 0.79 -5.53 -14.31
N SER A 336 -0.28 -6.17 -14.79
CA SER A 336 -0.91 -7.30 -14.12
C SER A 336 -0.34 -8.66 -14.53
N GLU A 337 0.60 -8.74 -15.47
CA GLU A 337 1.15 -10.01 -15.94
C GLU A 337 1.87 -10.80 -14.84
N ALA A 338 1.90 -12.14 -15.00
CA ALA A 338 2.64 -13.00 -14.09
C ALA A 338 4.14 -12.72 -14.15
N GLN A 339 4.81 -12.70 -13.00
CA GLN A 339 6.21 -12.31 -12.87
C GLN A 339 7.06 -13.47 -12.35
N ASN A 340 8.25 -13.59 -12.90
CA ASN A 340 9.25 -14.55 -12.49
C ASN A 340 10.60 -13.89 -12.27
N ARG A 341 11.28 -14.24 -11.18
CA ARG A 341 12.64 -13.78 -10.90
C ARG A 341 13.49 -14.95 -10.40
N THR A 342 14.71 -15.05 -10.92
CA THR A 342 15.71 -16.03 -10.45
C THR A 342 16.97 -15.31 -10.07
N ASP A 343 17.45 -15.54 -8.84
CA ASP A 343 18.70 -15.02 -8.33
C ASP A 343 19.66 -16.18 -8.05
N ALA A 344 20.95 -15.98 -8.32
CA ALA A 344 21.99 -16.98 -8.06
C ALA A 344 23.20 -16.35 -7.37
N ARG A 345 23.79 -17.09 -6.45
CA ARG A 345 24.97 -16.66 -5.67
C ARG A 345 25.95 -17.81 -5.51
N LEU A 346 27.23 -17.46 -5.52
CA LEU A 346 28.33 -18.37 -5.29
C LEU A 346 29.35 -17.70 -4.38
N TYR A 347 29.66 -18.32 -3.25
CA TYR A 347 30.65 -17.81 -2.29
C TYR A 347 31.72 -18.86 -2.04
N TRP A 348 32.96 -18.46 -2.19
CA TRP A 348 34.10 -19.22 -1.69
C TRP A 348 34.59 -18.61 -0.38
N ARG A 349 34.74 -19.43 0.67
CA ARG A 349 35.25 -19.04 1.97
C ARG A 349 36.51 -19.86 2.30
N THR A 350 37.59 -19.20 2.68
CA THR A 350 38.80 -19.87 3.09
C THR A 350 38.62 -20.74 4.35
N ALA A 351 39.46 -21.77 4.54
CA ALA A 351 39.34 -22.69 5.67
C ALA A 351 39.44 -21.99 7.05
N ASN A 352 40.23 -20.91 7.16
CA ASN A 352 40.33 -20.09 8.36
C ASN A 352 39.20 -19.04 8.48
N ALA A 353 38.23 -19.05 7.55
CA ALA A 353 37.09 -18.12 7.48
C ALA A 353 37.46 -16.62 7.43
N ARG A 354 38.74 -16.27 7.18
CA ARG A 354 39.15 -14.86 7.11
C ARG A 354 38.77 -14.17 5.82
N TYR A 355 38.74 -14.89 4.70
CA TYR A 355 38.37 -14.32 3.39
C TYR A 355 37.15 -15.04 2.86
N GLN A 356 36.22 -14.25 2.31
CA GLN A 356 35.09 -14.73 1.52
C GLN A 356 35.06 -13.94 0.23
N LEU A 357 35.06 -14.65 -0.90
CA LEU A 357 34.87 -14.09 -2.23
C LEU A 357 33.50 -14.56 -2.74
N GLY A 358 32.65 -13.63 -3.15
CA GLY A 358 31.33 -13.87 -3.66
C GLY A 358 31.13 -13.38 -5.10
N VAL A 359 30.35 -14.11 -5.87
CA VAL A 359 29.78 -13.68 -7.14
C VAL A 359 28.27 -13.83 -7.03
N TYR A 360 27.52 -12.82 -7.43
CA TYR A 360 26.07 -12.90 -7.47
C TYR A 360 25.51 -12.38 -8.77
N VAL A 361 24.35 -12.93 -9.14
CA VAL A 361 23.53 -12.45 -10.25
C VAL A 361 22.08 -12.35 -9.73
N ASN A 362 21.54 -11.15 -9.72
CA ASN A 362 20.13 -10.90 -9.48
C ASN A 362 19.43 -10.83 -10.84
N ASN A 363 18.22 -11.39 -10.91
CA ASN A 363 17.43 -11.47 -12.14
C ASN A 363 18.24 -12.15 -13.29
N LEU A 364 18.65 -13.40 -13.06
CA LEU A 364 19.51 -14.20 -13.96
C LEU A 364 19.02 -14.22 -15.41
N PHE A 365 17.71 -14.25 -15.63
CA PHE A 365 17.10 -14.35 -16.96
C PHE A 365 16.77 -12.99 -17.59
N ASP A 366 17.06 -11.86 -16.87
CA ASP A 366 16.79 -10.50 -17.32
C ASP A 366 15.32 -10.22 -17.66
N ASN A 367 14.42 -10.81 -16.89
CA ASN A 367 12.99 -10.56 -17.03
C ASN A 367 12.65 -9.18 -16.44
N GLN A 368 12.07 -8.31 -17.25
CA GLN A 368 11.63 -6.98 -16.83
C GLN A 368 10.12 -6.87 -16.96
N TYR A 369 9.49 -6.38 -15.90
CA TYR A 369 8.05 -6.22 -15.80
C TYR A 369 7.71 -4.79 -15.44
N VAL A 370 6.55 -4.33 -15.90
CA VAL A 370 5.98 -3.05 -15.45
C VAL A 370 5.37 -3.28 -14.07
N THR A 371 5.82 -2.52 -13.07
CA THR A 371 5.32 -2.59 -11.69
C THR A 371 4.08 -1.76 -11.45
N GLY A 372 3.82 -0.80 -12.32
CA GLY A 372 2.67 0.08 -12.26
C GLY A 372 2.79 1.23 -13.25
N VAL A 373 1.67 1.88 -13.53
CA VAL A 373 1.59 3.08 -14.36
C VAL A 373 1.12 4.22 -13.49
N ASN A 374 1.92 5.28 -13.44
CA ASN A 374 1.50 6.49 -12.74
C ASN A 374 0.61 7.35 -13.65
N ASN A 375 -0.71 7.27 -13.43
CA ASN A 375 -1.70 8.00 -14.22
C ASN A 375 -1.84 9.49 -13.84
N ILE A 376 -1.28 9.95 -12.71
CA ILE A 376 -1.32 11.37 -12.34
C ILE A 376 -0.74 12.22 -13.46
N THR A 377 0.32 11.73 -14.08
CA THR A 377 1.00 12.45 -15.16
C THR A 377 0.18 12.50 -16.44
N ALA A 378 -0.70 11.53 -16.70
CA ALA A 378 -1.58 11.56 -17.86
C ALA A 378 -2.59 12.72 -17.79
N THR A 379 -3.12 13.01 -16.59
CA THR A 379 -4.09 14.10 -16.35
C THR A 379 -3.43 15.46 -16.23
N THR A 380 -2.21 15.54 -15.68
CA THR A 380 -1.52 16.80 -15.37
C THR A 380 -0.46 17.17 -16.39
N LEU A 381 0.32 16.20 -16.89
CA LEU A 381 1.44 16.40 -17.81
C LEU A 381 1.21 15.76 -19.20
N GLY A 382 0.12 15.02 -19.38
CA GLY A 382 -0.21 14.35 -20.64
C GLY A 382 0.61 13.09 -20.96
N THR A 383 1.49 12.66 -20.05
CA THR A 383 2.39 11.51 -20.27
C THR A 383 2.42 10.60 -19.05
N PRO A 384 1.94 9.36 -19.12
CA PRO A 384 2.06 8.41 -18.02
C PRO A 384 3.52 7.95 -17.87
N PHE A 385 3.96 7.73 -16.63
CA PHE A 385 5.24 7.08 -16.33
C PHE A 385 5.01 5.64 -15.89
N VAL A 386 5.89 4.74 -16.33
CA VAL A 386 5.90 3.35 -15.91
C VAL A 386 7.07 3.09 -14.97
N GLY A 387 6.81 2.36 -13.89
CA GLY A 387 7.85 1.75 -13.07
C GLY A 387 8.24 0.39 -13.66
N LEU A 388 9.53 0.06 -13.65
CA LEU A 388 10.05 -1.23 -14.09
C LEU A 388 10.69 -1.97 -12.93
N THR A 389 10.63 -3.31 -12.96
CA THR A 389 11.46 -4.15 -12.09
C THR A 389 12.95 -3.98 -12.44
N GLU A 390 13.81 -4.31 -11.49
CA GLU A 390 15.26 -4.24 -11.69
C GLU A 390 15.71 -5.15 -12.85
N PRO A 391 16.61 -4.67 -13.73
CA PRO A 391 17.23 -5.49 -14.77
C PRO A 391 18.17 -6.53 -14.13
N ARG A 392 18.76 -7.40 -14.96
CA ARG A 392 19.82 -8.29 -14.49
C ARG A 392 21.01 -7.48 -13.98
N MET A 393 21.38 -7.72 -12.74
CA MET A 393 22.56 -7.15 -12.11
C MET A 393 23.48 -8.25 -11.61
N TRP A 394 24.76 -8.06 -11.74
CA TRP A 394 25.78 -8.95 -11.18
C TRP A 394 26.85 -8.16 -10.46
N GLY A 395 27.48 -8.79 -9.50
CA GLY A 395 28.52 -8.17 -8.71
C GLY A 395 29.47 -9.16 -8.06
N LEU A 396 30.51 -8.60 -7.47
CA LEU A 396 31.52 -9.30 -6.71
C LEU A 396 31.53 -8.76 -5.27
N ASP A 397 31.62 -9.67 -4.32
CA ASP A 397 31.75 -9.36 -2.90
C ASP A 397 33.12 -9.87 -2.39
N LEU A 398 33.83 -9.06 -1.64
CA LEU A 398 35.00 -9.48 -0.90
C LEU A 398 34.82 -9.10 0.56
N THR A 399 34.82 -10.10 1.44
CA THR A 399 34.76 -9.89 2.90
C THR A 399 36.04 -10.37 3.54
N TYR A 400 36.60 -9.54 4.41
CA TYR A 400 37.72 -9.89 5.29
C TYR A 400 37.31 -9.78 6.75
N THR A 401 37.51 -10.86 7.50
CA THR A 401 37.20 -10.94 8.94
C THR A 401 38.51 -11.01 9.73
N TYR A 402 38.69 -10.14 10.71
CA TYR A 402 39.87 -10.04 11.55
C TYR A 402 40.02 -11.23 12.51
#